data_901853654312954c38934d18375687d3
#
_entry.id   901853654312954c38934d18375687d3
#
_cell.length_a   1.000
_cell.length_b   1.000
_cell.length_c   1.000
_cell.angle_alpha   90.00
_cell.angle_beta   90.00
_cell.angle_gamma   90.00
#
_symmetry.space_group_name_H-M   'P 1'
#
loop_
_entity.id
_entity.type
_entity.pdbx_description
1 polymer ?
#
loop_
_entity_poly.entity_id
_entity_poly.type
_entity_poly.pdbx_seq_one_letter_code
_entity_poly.pdbx_strand_id
1 'polypeptide(L)'
;MKLRVSLTGWLYAALVVLLCACQPAMPIPAPTAPLPTPLDVVRALPIPTDLPTLSPEQPTPTPDLSPQSIARAAHGQRLIDWIEIEAINVHAPVTAVGWLADPADPQAVAWGSPDAQVGWGMGSALPGDGEGNILLFGHNNIHSSVFKNLSQLTPGDAITLTTGEDEFNFSVIEVVILEAGENTDPALYVEYLRDSRTPRLTVISCYPPDNNTHRVIVTALPEW
;
A
#
# COMPACT_ATOMS: atom_id res chain seq x y z
N MET A 1 -55.36 10.30 -28.69
CA MET A 1 -54.50 11.47 -28.96
C MET A 1 -53.13 10.93 -29.30
N LYS A 2 -52.74 10.89 -30.58
CA LYS A 2 -51.50 10.27 -31.08
C LYS A 2 -50.38 11.32 -30.99
N LEU A 3 -49.33 11.04 -30.24
CA LEU A 3 -48.11 11.86 -30.30
C LEU A 3 -47.10 11.20 -31.26
N ARG A 4 -46.72 11.98 -32.26
CA ARG A 4 -45.74 11.64 -33.30
C ARG A 4 -44.31 11.74 -32.71
N VAL A 5 -43.54 10.70 -32.86
CA VAL A 5 -42.08 10.75 -32.67
C VAL A 5 -41.46 11.23 -33.97
N SER A 6 -40.70 12.33 -33.92
CA SER A 6 -39.95 12.88 -35.03
C SER A 6 -38.56 12.22 -35.04
N LEU A 7 -38.27 11.50 -36.12
CA LEU A 7 -36.92 11.02 -36.49
C LEU A 7 -36.24 12.13 -37.32
N THR A 8 -35.25 12.80 -36.76
CA THR A 8 -34.23 13.48 -37.58
C THR A 8 -32.98 13.71 -36.71
N GLY A 9 -31.87 13.11 -37.10
CA GLY A 9 -30.59 13.35 -36.42
C GLY A 9 -29.51 12.31 -36.69
N TRP A 10 -29.46 11.80 -37.93
CA TRP A 10 -28.31 11.00 -38.40
C TRP A 10 -27.33 11.89 -39.17
N LEU A 11 -26.05 11.51 -39.06
CA LEU A 11 -24.89 11.99 -39.82
C LEU A 11 -24.02 13.04 -39.10
N TYR A 12 -22.96 12.54 -38.48
CA TYR A 12 -21.56 12.88 -38.79
C TYR A 12 -20.61 12.01 -37.90
N ALA A 13 -20.45 10.75 -38.32
CA ALA A 13 -19.29 9.98 -37.90
C ALA A 13 -18.19 10.22 -38.91
N ALA A 14 -17.29 11.18 -38.63
CA ALA A 14 -16.07 11.39 -39.39
C ALA A 14 -15.05 10.31 -39.00
N LEU A 15 -14.86 9.35 -39.91
CA LEU A 15 -13.83 8.33 -39.90
C LEU A 15 -12.47 9.01 -40.11
N VAL A 16 -11.69 9.26 -39.07
CA VAL A 16 -10.28 9.63 -39.20
C VAL A 16 -9.46 8.34 -39.25
N VAL A 17 -9.17 7.91 -40.48
CA VAL A 17 -8.18 6.85 -40.73
C VAL A 17 -6.80 7.49 -40.61
N LEU A 18 -6.10 7.27 -39.51
CA LEU A 18 -4.69 7.62 -39.37
C LEU A 18 -3.87 6.58 -40.13
N LEU A 19 -3.43 6.94 -41.33
CA LEU A 19 -2.42 6.20 -42.07
C LEU A 19 -1.07 6.40 -41.36
N CYS A 20 -0.66 5.39 -40.58
CA CYS A 20 0.69 5.29 -40.06
C CYS A 20 1.64 4.94 -41.21
N ALA A 21 2.23 5.94 -41.85
CA ALA A 21 3.27 5.76 -42.86
C ALA A 21 4.55 5.27 -42.14
N CYS A 22 4.92 4.01 -42.37
CA CYS A 22 6.25 3.52 -42.05
C CYS A 22 7.28 4.25 -42.92
N GLN A 23 7.99 5.18 -42.32
CA GLN A 23 9.21 5.73 -42.97
C GLN A 23 10.36 4.74 -42.72
N PRO A 24 11.10 4.33 -43.77
CA PRO A 24 12.31 3.54 -43.57
C PRO A 24 13.37 4.42 -42.88
N ALA A 25 13.93 3.85 -41.78
CA ALA A 25 15.02 4.49 -41.05
C ALA A 25 16.23 4.70 -42.02
N MET A 26 16.65 5.94 -42.19
CA MET A 26 17.90 6.26 -42.87
C MET A 26 19.08 5.78 -42.01
N PRO A 27 20.08 5.13 -42.63
CA PRO A 27 21.29 4.73 -41.91
C PRO A 27 22.05 5.98 -41.43
N ILE A 28 22.29 6.05 -40.14
CA ILE A 28 23.15 7.06 -39.54
C ILE A 28 24.58 6.74 -39.98
N PRO A 29 25.32 7.67 -40.62
CA PRO A 29 26.72 7.42 -40.91
C PRO A 29 27.52 7.33 -39.62
N ALA A 30 28.27 6.25 -39.49
CA ALA A 30 29.18 6.04 -38.34
C ALA A 30 30.19 7.18 -38.27
N PRO A 31 30.45 7.78 -37.14
CA PRO A 31 31.53 8.76 -37.01
C PRO A 31 32.87 8.05 -37.20
N THR A 32 33.58 8.42 -38.26
CA THR A 32 34.95 7.98 -38.49
C THR A 32 35.84 8.76 -37.52
N ALA A 33 36.08 8.21 -36.37
CA ALA A 33 37.09 8.74 -35.46
C ALA A 33 38.49 8.44 -36.04
N PRO A 34 39.39 9.43 -36.11
CA PRO A 34 40.77 9.18 -36.48
C PRO A 34 41.42 8.24 -35.46
N LEU A 35 42.17 7.25 -35.98
CA LEU A 35 43.00 6.39 -35.13
C LEU A 35 43.95 7.24 -34.29
N PRO A 36 44.05 6.98 -32.97
CA PRO A 36 45.05 7.65 -32.15
C PRO A 36 46.45 7.28 -32.66
N THR A 37 47.26 8.30 -32.91
CA THR A 37 48.69 8.17 -33.12
C THR A 37 49.37 7.43 -31.97
N PRO A 38 50.38 6.60 -32.17
CA PRO A 38 51.09 5.95 -31.07
C PRO A 38 51.63 7.00 -30.13
N LEU A 39 51.14 6.96 -28.88
CA LEU A 39 51.68 7.78 -27.82
C LEU A 39 53.11 7.38 -27.55
N ASP A 40 53.98 8.36 -27.56
CA ASP A 40 55.38 8.23 -27.14
C ASP A 40 55.44 7.57 -25.76
N VAL A 41 56.42 6.67 -25.66
CA VAL A 41 56.76 5.90 -24.45
C VAL A 41 56.77 6.83 -23.24
N VAL A 42 55.72 6.81 -22.45
CA VAL A 42 55.67 7.49 -21.15
C VAL A 42 56.74 6.85 -20.28
N ARG A 43 57.82 7.59 -20.02
CA ARG A 43 58.87 7.24 -19.06
C ARG A 43 58.22 6.88 -17.74
N ALA A 44 58.32 5.60 -17.38
CA ALA A 44 57.75 5.10 -16.12
C ALA A 44 58.34 5.88 -14.95
N LEU A 45 57.52 6.65 -14.29
CA LEU A 45 57.83 7.23 -12.99
C LEU A 45 57.93 6.09 -11.96
N PRO A 46 58.84 6.13 -11.01
CA PRO A 46 58.95 5.11 -9.98
C PRO A 46 57.61 5.10 -9.19
N ILE A 47 56.98 3.90 -9.15
CA ILE A 47 55.79 3.67 -8.34
C ILE A 47 56.21 3.82 -6.88
N PRO A 48 55.58 4.67 -6.09
CA PRO A 48 55.81 4.74 -4.65
C PRO A 48 55.56 3.35 -4.05
N THR A 49 56.50 2.82 -3.32
CA THR A 49 56.42 1.46 -2.72
C THR A 49 55.48 1.44 -1.50
N ASP A 50 55.02 2.58 -1.04
CA ASP A 50 54.06 2.69 0.05
C ASP A 50 52.65 2.85 -0.49
N LEU A 51 52.06 1.79 -1.05
CA LEU A 51 50.62 1.70 -1.16
C LEU A 51 50.04 1.58 0.25
N PRO A 52 49.11 2.47 0.66
CA PRO A 52 48.40 2.23 1.89
C PRO A 52 47.66 0.90 1.78
N THR A 53 47.94 0.01 2.73
CA THR A 53 47.24 -1.28 2.86
C THR A 53 45.75 -0.91 3.04
N LEU A 54 44.94 -1.12 2.00
CA LEU A 54 43.48 -0.99 2.10
C LEU A 54 43.03 -1.95 3.19
N SER A 55 42.61 -1.40 4.32
CA SER A 55 41.92 -2.18 5.35
C SER A 55 40.77 -2.89 4.66
N PRO A 56 40.51 -4.18 4.95
CA PRO A 56 39.37 -4.88 4.34
C PRO A 56 38.13 -4.03 4.54
N GLU A 57 37.55 -3.59 3.43
CA GLU A 57 36.31 -2.78 3.42
C GLU A 57 35.24 -3.60 4.13
N GLN A 58 34.76 -3.08 5.25
CA GLN A 58 33.68 -3.72 5.99
C GLN A 58 32.48 -3.85 5.05
N PRO A 59 31.86 -5.04 4.90
CA PRO A 59 30.76 -5.21 3.98
C PRO A 59 29.67 -4.19 4.34
N THR A 60 29.29 -3.37 3.37
CA THR A 60 28.20 -2.43 3.52
C THR A 60 26.93 -3.23 3.86
N PRO A 61 26.21 -2.91 4.95
CA PRO A 61 25.02 -3.64 5.30
C PRO A 61 24.01 -3.54 4.15
N THR A 62 23.46 -4.69 3.77
CA THR A 62 22.37 -4.73 2.78
C THR A 62 21.19 -3.92 3.32
N PRO A 63 20.61 -2.99 2.55
CA PRO A 63 19.44 -2.25 2.98
C PRO A 63 18.28 -3.19 3.35
N ASP A 64 17.64 -2.93 4.50
CA ASP A 64 16.41 -3.61 4.86
C ASP A 64 15.25 -3.00 4.05
N LEU A 65 14.71 -3.78 3.12
CA LEU A 65 13.59 -3.41 2.25
C LEU A 65 12.25 -3.96 2.75
N SER A 66 12.15 -4.30 4.03
CA SER A 66 10.87 -4.68 4.62
C SER A 66 9.86 -3.53 4.54
N PRO A 67 8.56 -3.81 4.45
CA PRO A 67 7.51 -2.78 4.48
C PRO A 67 7.67 -1.81 5.65
N GLN A 68 8.01 -2.31 6.84
CA GLN A 68 8.24 -1.50 8.03
C GLN A 68 9.42 -0.54 7.88
N SER A 69 10.55 -1.01 7.33
CA SER A 69 11.72 -0.16 7.11
C SER A 69 11.46 0.92 6.07
N ILE A 70 10.77 0.58 4.99
CA ILE A 70 10.39 1.54 3.94
C ILE A 70 9.44 2.58 4.51
N ALA A 71 8.41 2.17 5.24
CA ALA A 71 7.44 3.07 5.85
C ALA A 71 8.11 3.98 6.89
N ARG A 72 9.01 3.45 7.72
CA ARG A 72 9.75 4.25 8.70
C ARG A 72 10.66 5.29 8.05
N ALA A 73 11.29 4.95 6.93
CA ALA A 73 12.09 5.91 6.16
C ALA A 73 11.24 7.03 5.56
N ALA A 74 10.01 6.73 5.13
CA ALA A 74 9.10 7.69 4.51
C ALA A 74 8.39 8.60 5.54
N HIS A 75 7.98 8.05 6.67
CA HIS A 75 7.04 8.69 7.61
C HIS A 75 7.64 8.99 8.99
N GLY A 76 8.79 8.35 9.32
CA GLY A 76 9.46 8.58 10.61
C GLY A 76 8.61 8.17 11.80
N GLN A 77 8.48 9.10 12.76
CA GLN A 77 7.69 8.90 14.00
C GLN A 77 6.17 9.04 13.80
N ARG A 78 5.72 9.41 12.62
CA ARG A 78 4.28 9.46 12.31
C ARG A 78 3.64 8.09 12.10
N LEU A 79 4.45 7.01 12.03
CA LEU A 79 3.91 5.65 11.96
C LEU A 79 3.15 5.31 13.22
N ILE A 80 2.07 4.57 13.05
CA ILE A 80 1.28 4.05 14.17
C ILE A 80 2.13 3.00 14.90
N ASP A 81 2.34 3.20 16.20
CA ASP A 81 3.09 2.26 17.04
C ASP A 81 2.14 1.27 17.73
N TRP A 82 0.98 1.74 18.21
CA TRP A 82 0.03 0.95 18.98
C TRP A 82 -1.43 1.27 18.61
N ILE A 83 -2.27 0.25 18.79
CA ILE A 83 -3.73 0.37 18.80
C ILE A 83 -4.26 -0.12 20.14
N GLU A 84 -5.20 0.61 20.72
CA GLU A 84 -5.95 0.22 21.90
C GLU A 84 -7.44 0.28 21.62
N ILE A 85 -8.19 -0.79 22.02
CA ILE A 85 -9.65 -0.89 21.96
C ILE A 85 -10.09 -1.55 23.25
N GLU A 86 -10.38 -0.75 24.28
CA GLU A 86 -10.67 -1.24 25.63
C GLU A 86 -11.90 -2.15 25.65
N ALA A 87 -12.95 -1.81 24.92
CA ALA A 87 -14.22 -2.55 24.87
C ALA A 87 -14.05 -4.04 24.51
N ILE A 88 -12.99 -4.40 23.80
CA ILE A 88 -12.70 -5.78 23.38
C ILE A 88 -11.32 -6.29 23.86
N ASN A 89 -10.70 -5.58 24.81
CA ASN A 89 -9.37 -5.88 25.37
C ASN A 89 -8.28 -6.04 24.31
N VAL A 90 -8.23 -5.16 23.33
CA VAL A 90 -7.14 -5.06 22.36
C VAL A 90 -6.14 -4.02 22.84
N HIS A 91 -4.87 -4.43 22.93
CA HIS A 91 -3.70 -3.57 23.06
C HIS A 91 -2.57 -4.25 22.28
N ALA A 92 -2.27 -3.76 21.10
CA ALA A 92 -1.37 -4.43 20.17
C ALA A 92 -0.47 -3.45 19.40
N PRO A 93 0.78 -3.85 19.11
CA PRO A 93 1.64 -3.07 18.25
C PRO A 93 1.13 -3.09 16.81
N VAL A 94 1.38 -1.98 16.10
CA VAL A 94 1.04 -1.83 14.68
C VAL A 94 2.32 -1.87 13.85
N THR A 95 2.29 -2.56 12.74
CA THR A 95 3.40 -2.61 11.79
C THR A 95 2.93 -2.32 10.38
N ALA A 96 3.77 -1.70 9.57
CA ALA A 96 3.46 -1.46 8.16
C ALA A 96 3.43 -2.78 7.38
N VAL A 97 2.38 -2.96 6.59
CA VAL A 97 2.21 -4.12 5.72
C VAL A 97 1.96 -3.68 4.28
N GLY A 98 2.58 -4.39 3.34
CA GLY A 98 2.36 -4.20 1.91
C GLY A 98 1.34 -5.17 1.34
N TRP A 99 1.07 -5.03 0.06
CA TRP A 99 0.32 -6.00 -0.70
C TRP A 99 1.16 -7.27 -0.92
N LEU A 100 0.57 -8.41 -0.63
CA LEU A 100 1.13 -9.72 -0.92
C LEU A 100 0.38 -10.34 -2.09
N ALA A 101 1.12 -10.80 -3.11
CA ALA A 101 0.54 -11.64 -4.15
C ALA A 101 0.30 -13.04 -3.58
N ASP A 102 -0.84 -13.63 -3.90
CA ASP A 102 -1.09 -15.04 -3.58
C ASP A 102 -0.20 -15.92 -4.48
N PRO A 103 0.65 -16.80 -3.90
CA PRO A 103 1.47 -17.70 -4.71
C PRO A 103 0.66 -18.64 -5.61
N ALA A 104 -0.58 -18.97 -5.23
CA ALA A 104 -1.49 -19.83 -5.98
C ALA A 104 -2.28 -19.05 -7.05
N ASP A 105 -2.51 -17.76 -6.85
CA ASP A 105 -3.15 -16.86 -7.80
C ASP A 105 -2.41 -15.52 -7.85
N PRO A 106 -1.47 -15.32 -8.78
CA PRO A 106 -0.71 -14.08 -8.90
C PRO A 106 -1.55 -12.82 -9.19
N GLN A 107 -2.83 -12.97 -9.54
CA GLN A 107 -3.77 -11.86 -9.72
C GLN A 107 -4.51 -11.52 -8.42
N ALA A 108 -4.55 -12.45 -7.47
CA ALA A 108 -5.06 -12.18 -6.15
C ALA A 108 -3.98 -11.49 -5.31
N VAL A 109 -4.31 -10.32 -4.81
CA VAL A 109 -3.45 -9.58 -3.88
C VAL A 109 -4.21 -9.37 -2.58
N ALA A 110 -3.50 -9.50 -1.48
CA ALA A 110 -4.04 -9.29 -0.15
C ALA A 110 -3.08 -8.43 0.67
N TRP A 111 -3.59 -7.72 1.67
CA TRP A 111 -2.75 -7.11 2.67
C TRP A 111 -2.09 -8.19 3.53
N GLY A 112 -0.81 -8.03 3.79
CA GLY A 112 -0.14 -8.87 4.78
C GLY A 112 -0.76 -8.63 6.16
N SER A 113 -1.12 -9.72 6.86
CA SER A 113 -1.53 -9.64 8.26
C SER A 113 -0.43 -10.24 9.11
N PRO A 114 0.23 -9.46 9.98
CA PRO A 114 1.31 -9.97 10.82
C PRO A 114 0.78 -10.93 11.88
N ASP A 115 1.59 -11.92 12.27
CA ASP A 115 1.17 -13.01 13.16
C ASP A 115 0.70 -12.54 14.56
N ALA A 116 1.36 -11.56 15.13
CA ALA A 116 1.12 -11.10 16.50
C ALA A 116 0.87 -9.60 16.62
N GLN A 117 0.61 -8.94 15.52
CA GLN A 117 0.50 -7.49 15.43
C GLN A 117 -0.71 -7.11 14.59
N VAL A 118 -1.02 -5.82 14.60
CA VAL A 118 -1.96 -5.23 13.65
C VAL A 118 -1.19 -4.68 12.45
N GLY A 119 -1.65 -4.96 11.24
CA GLY A 119 -1.05 -4.43 10.02
C GLY A 119 -1.67 -3.08 9.64
N TRP A 120 -0.84 -2.05 9.46
CA TRP A 120 -1.24 -0.83 8.78
C TRP A 120 -0.94 -0.95 7.28
N GLY A 121 -1.96 -0.78 6.44
CA GLY A 121 -1.84 -0.86 4.99
C GLY A 121 -1.02 0.29 4.42
N MET A 122 0.21 0.00 3.93
CA MET A 122 1.07 1.01 3.30
C MET A 122 0.35 1.71 2.15
N GLY A 123 0.40 3.04 2.15
CA GLY A 123 -0.30 3.89 1.18
C GLY A 123 -1.71 4.30 1.60
N SER A 124 -2.22 3.80 2.73
CA SER A 124 -3.40 4.39 3.39
C SER A 124 -2.99 5.60 4.24
N ALA A 125 -3.97 6.38 4.71
CA ALA A 125 -3.71 7.54 5.54
C ALA A 125 -3.04 7.19 6.88
N LEU A 126 -2.48 8.19 7.52
CA LEU A 126 -1.95 8.16 8.88
C LEU A 126 -2.75 9.08 9.81
N PRO A 127 -2.75 8.84 11.12
CA PRO A 127 -3.35 9.74 12.08
C PRO A 127 -2.81 11.17 11.88
N GLY A 128 -3.70 12.16 11.91
CA GLY A 128 -3.35 13.58 11.72
C GLY A 128 -3.22 14.05 10.27
N ASP A 129 -3.45 13.20 9.26
CA ASP A 129 -3.40 13.63 7.85
C ASP A 129 -4.54 14.61 7.46
N GLY A 130 -5.59 14.72 8.27
CA GLY A 130 -6.72 15.63 8.02
C GLY A 130 -7.74 15.13 7.00
N GLU A 131 -7.37 14.17 6.18
CA GLU A 131 -8.22 13.45 5.22
C GLU A 131 -7.68 12.02 5.03
N GLY A 132 -8.39 11.19 4.29
CA GLY A 132 -7.99 9.83 3.98
C GLY A 132 -8.60 8.78 4.88
N ASN A 133 -8.28 7.52 4.59
CA ASN A 133 -8.75 6.35 5.30
C ASN A 133 -7.56 5.56 5.85
N ILE A 134 -7.46 5.45 7.14
CA ILE A 134 -6.46 4.62 7.82
C ILE A 134 -6.94 3.18 7.75
N LEU A 135 -6.19 2.29 7.13
CA LEU A 135 -6.57 0.89 6.97
C LEU A 135 -5.74 0.00 7.90
N LEU A 136 -6.43 -0.68 8.83
CA LEU A 136 -5.83 -1.62 9.75
C LEU A 136 -6.37 -3.03 9.54
N PHE A 137 -5.47 -4.02 9.59
CA PHE A 137 -5.78 -5.44 9.35
C PHE A 137 -5.23 -6.30 10.49
N GLY A 138 -5.95 -7.34 10.87
CA GLY A 138 -5.47 -8.29 11.87
C GLY A 138 -6.24 -9.60 11.85
N HIS A 139 -5.64 -10.62 12.43
CA HIS A 139 -6.20 -11.96 12.49
C HIS A 139 -7.34 -12.09 13.51
N ASN A 140 -8.30 -12.96 13.17
CA ASN A 140 -9.43 -13.28 14.01
C ASN A 140 -9.22 -14.58 14.80
N ASN A 141 -8.72 -15.65 14.15
CA ASN A 141 -8.75 -17.01 14.68
C ASN A 141 -7.41 -17.75 14.60
N ILE A 142 -6.38 -17.12 14.08
CA ILE A 142 -5.02 -17.67 13.98
C ILE A 142 -4.02 -16.72 14.64
N HIS A 143 -2.84 -17.24 14.96
CA HIS A 143 -1.76 -16.49 15.61
C HIS A 143 -2.24 -15.81 16.91
N SER A 144 -2.06 -14.50 17.04
CA SER A 144 -2.51 -13.74 18.21
C SER A 144 -4.03 -13.58 18.30
N SER A 145 -4.75 -13.79 17.19
CA SER A 145 -6.20 -13.55 17.10
C SER A 145 -6.59 -12.15 17.62
N VAL A 146 -5.76 -11.14 17.32
CA VAL A 146 -5.84 -9.79 17.88
C VAL A 146 -7.23 -9.17 17.73
N PHE A 147 -7.94 -9.47 16.65
CA PHE A 147 -9.27 -8.96 16.36
C PHE A 147 -10.38 -10.02 16.51
N LYS A 148 -10.17 -11.02 17.39
CA LYS A 148 -11.15 -12.08 17.65
C LYS A 148 -12.54 -11.55 18.01
N ASN A 149 -12.61 -10.47 18.75
CA ASN A 149 -13.84 -9.88 19.25
C ASN A 149 -14.27 -8.62 18.49
N LEU A 150 -13.67 -8.31 17.32
CA LEU A 150 -13.94 -7.08 16.59
C LEU A 150 -15.42 -6.89 16.25
N SER A 151 -16.15 -7.99 16.02
CA SER A 151 -17.59 -7.98 15.74
C SER A 151 -18.47 -7.62 16.93
N GLN A 152 -17.91 -7.51 18.13
CA GLN A 152 -18.64 -7.15 19.35
C GLN A 152 -18.67 -5.63 19.57
N LEU A 153 -17.88 -4.88 18.82
CA LEU A 153 -17.88 -3.42 18.91
C LEU A 153 -19.25 -2.86 18.48
N THR A 154 -19.57 -1.74 19.08
CA THR A 154 -20.81 -0.99 18.82
C THR A 154 -20.51 0.48 18.57
N PRO A 155 -21.36 1.21 17.84
CA PRO A 155 -21.21 2.65 17.71
C PRO A 155 -21.06 3.35 19.08
N GLY A 156 -20.05 4.20 19.20
CA GLY A 156 -19.63 4.88 20.42
C GLY A 156 -18.45 4.27 21.14
N ASP A 157 -18.03 3.03 20.80
CA ASP A 157 -16.82 2.44 21.38
C ASP A 157 -15.58 3.21 20.90
N ALA A 158 -14.61 3.38 21.79
CA ALA A 158 -13.39 4.13 21.53
C ALA A 158 -12.28 3.24 20.93
N ILE A 159 -11.53 3.80 19.97
CA ILE A 159 -10.30 3.24 19.44
C ILE A 159 -9.21 4.31 19.54
N THR A 160 -8.09 4.00 20.18
CA THR A 160 -6.95 4.90 20.29
C THR A 160 -5.78 4.39 19.43
N LEU A 161 -5.20 5.27 18.63
CA LEU A 161 -3.96 5.03 17.90
C LEU A 161 -2.85 5.91 18.48
N THR A 162 -1.69 5.32 18.74
CA THR A 162 -0.51 6.04 19.24
C THR A 162 0.56 6.12 18.17
N THR A 163 1.13 7.32 17.98
CA THR A 163 2.27 7.58 17.07
C THR A 163 3.32 8.38 17.84
N GLY A 164 4.46 7.77 18.17
CA GLY A 164 5.44 8.41 19.03
C GLY A 164 4.85 8.76 20.40
N GLU A 165 4.72 10.06 20.72
CA GLU A 165 4.12 10.54 21.98
C GLU A 165 2.67 11.06 21.79
N ASP A 166 2.14 11.04 20.57
CA ASP A 166 0.81 11.55 20.25
C ASP A 166 -0.24 10.43 20.27
N GLU A 167 -1.42 10.74 20.81
CA GLU A 167 -2.59 9.87 20.83
C GLU A 167 -3.70 10.45 19.95
N PHE A 168 -4.34 9.58 19.17
CA PHE A 168 -5.45 9.92 18.29
C PHE A 168 -6.64 9.05 18.63
N ASN A 169 -7.73 9.68 19.07
CA ASN A 169 -8.94 9.00 19.49
C ASN A 169 -9.96 8.98 18.35
N PHE A 170 -10.61 7.83 18.18
CA PHE A 170 -11.65 7.58 17.20
C PHE A 170 -12.85 6.96 17.90
N SER A 171 -14.04 7.34 17.48
CA SER A 171 -15.30 6.72 17.91
C SER A 171 -15.86 5.85 16.80
N VAL A 172 -16.19 4.59 17.12
CA VAL A 172 -16.85 3.67 16.20
C VAL A 172 -18.19 4.25 15.77
N ILE A 173 -18.45 4.27 14.46
CA ILE A 173 -19.73 4.71 13.91
C ILE A 173 -20.50 3.57 13.24
N GLU A 174 -19.80 2.52 12.81
CA GLU A 174 -20.42 1.42 12.09
C GLU A 174 -19.62 0.13 12.25
N VAL A 175 -20.33 -0.99 12.38
CA VAL A 175 -19.78 -2.35 12.31
C VAL A 175 -20.61 -3.13 11.31
N VAL A 176 -19.98 -3.64 10.26
CA VAL A 176 -20.64 -4.45 9.23
C VAL A 176 -19.95 -5.79 9.06
N ILE A 177 -20.72 -6.79 8.64
CA ILE A 177 -20.22 -8.11 8.28
C ILE A 177 -20.60 -8.36 6.83
N LEU A 178 -19.60 -8.51 5.96
CA LEU A 178 -19.76 -8.75 4.53
C LEU A 178 -19.26 -10.14 4.17
N GLU A 179 -19.96 -10.81 3.26
CA GLU A 179 -19.47 -12.06 2.68
C GLU A 179 -18.08 -11.87 2.03
N ALA A 180 -17.25 -12.90 2.13
CA ALA A 180 -15.92 -12.93 1.52
C ALA A 180 -15.73 -14.28 0.82
N GLY A 181 -15.61 -14.27 -0.49
CA GLY A 181 -15.44 -15.46 -1.31
C GLY A 181 -15.38 -15.10 -2.78
N GLU A 182 -15.19 -16.11 -3.62
CA GLU A 182 -15.01 -15.94 -5.07
C GLU A 182 -16.22 -15.27 -5.78
N ASN A 183 -17.40 -15.38 -5.20
CA ASN A 183 -18.64 -14.81 -5.76
C ASN A 183 -19.03 -13.47 -5.11
N THR A 184 -18.22 -12.94 -4.21
CA THR A 184 -18.52 -11.69 -3.54
C THR A 184 -18.26 -10.52 -4.50
N ASP A 185 -19.24 -9.60 -4.62
CA ASP A 185 -19.05 -8.39 -5.40
C ASP A 185 -17.98 -7.51 -4.76
N PRO A 186 -16.83 -7.27 -5.43
CA PRO A 186 -15.78 -6.41 -4.89
C PRO A 186 -16.25 -4.99 -4.59
N ALA A 187 -17.32 -4.51 -5.25
CA ALA A 187 -17.88 -3.18 -5.03
C ALA A 187 -18.36 -2.98 -3.59
N LEU A 188 -18.77 -4.06 -2.90
CA LEU A 188 -19.18 -4.00 -1.49
C LEU A 188 -18.04 -3.54 -0.57
N TYR A 189 -16.80 -3.86 -0.94
CA TYR A 189 -15.62 -3.48 -0.15
C TYR A 189 -15.08 -2.10 -0.51
N VAL A 190 -15.29 -1.64 -1.75
CA VAL A 190 -14.76 -0.36 -2.24
C VAL A 190 -15.18 0.79 -1.33
N GLU A 191 -16.42 0.79 -0.82
CA GLU A 191 -16.92 1.84 0.06
C GLU A 191 -16.09 1.97 1.34
N TYR A 192 -15.64 0.84 1.89
CA TYR A 192 -14.87 0.78 3.14
C TYR A 192 -13.37 0.96 2.93
N LEU A 193 -12.84 0.54 1.79
CA LEU A 193 -11.40 0.55 1.50
C LEU A 193 -10.93 1.81 0.80
N ARG A 194 -11.82 2.49 0.06
CA ARG A 194 -11.45 3.69 -0.69
C ARG A 194 -10.98 4.80 0.22
N ASP A 195 -10.20 5.66 -0.35
CA ASP A 195 -9.81 6.91 0.28
C ASP A 195 -11.02 7.80 0.60
N SER A 196 -10.89 8.70 1.55
CA SER A 196 -11.97 9.53 2.06
C SER A 196 -11.52 10.99 2.16
N ARG A 197 -12.42 11.91 1.84
CA ARG A 197 -12.18 13.35 2.08
C ARG A 197 -12.33 13.75 3.54
N THR A 198 -12.94 12.88 4.34
CA THR A 198 -13.05 13.04 5.79
C THR A 198 -12.14 12.01 6.44
N PRO A 199 -11.32 12.40 7.43
CA PRO A 199 -10.47 11.44 8.13
C PRO A 199 -11.30 10.28 8.67
N ARG A 200 -10.85 9.07 8.43
CA ARG A 200 -11.56 7.85 8.81
C ARG A 200 -10.58 6.75 9.18
N LEU A 201 -10.97 5.92 10.13
CA LEU A 201 -10.30 4.68 10.47
C LEU A 201 -11.18 3.50 10.07
N THR A 202 -10.61 2.55 9.36
CA THR A 202 -11.27 1.29 9.00
C THR A 202 -10.44 0.12 9.50
N VAL A 203 -11.02 -0.70 10.37
CA VAL A 203 -10.40 -1.91 10.94
C VAL A 203 -11.08 -3.14 10.38
N ILE A 204 -10.29 -4.10 9.89
CA ILE A 204 -10.81 -5.25 9.13
C ILE A 204 -10.23 -6.54 9.69
N SER A 205 -11.11 -7.54 9.84
CA SER A 205 -10.73 -8.90 10.22
C SER A 205 -11.58 -9.95 9.52
N CYS A 206 -11.13 -11.19 9.54
CA CYS A 206 -11.93 -12.34 9.11
C CYS A 206 -13.11 -12.58 10.06
N TYR A 207 -14.18 -13.24 9.60
CA TYR A 207 -15.35 -13.61 10.38
C TYR A 207 -16.13 -14.76 9.70
N PRO A 208 -16.85 -15.61 10.42
CA PRO A 208 -16.66 -15.90 11.84
C PRO A 208 -15.36 -16.69 12.08
N PRO A 209 -14.94 -16.89 13.34
CA PRO A 209 -13.65 -17.55 13.66
C PRO A 209 -13.50 -18.98 13.17
N ASP A 210 -14.56 -19.68 12.90
CA ASP A 210 -14.57 -21.10 12.53
C ASP A 210 -14.34 -21.35 11.02
N ASN A 211 -14.69 -20.40 10.13
CA ASN A 211 -14.62 -20.65 8.71
C ASN A 211 -14.21 -19.46 7.83
N ASN A 212 -14.12 -18.25 8.40
CA ASN A 212 -13.64 -17.01 7.72
C ASN A 212 -14.40 -16.64 6.42
N THR A 213 -15.67 -17.06 6.31
CA THR A 213 -16.49 -16.84 5.12
C THR A 213 -16.93 -15.38 4.92
N HIS A 214 -16.67 -14.53 5.90
CA HIS A 214 -17.02 -13.12 5.90
C HIS A 214 -15.81 -12.27 6.35
N ARG A 215 -15.97 -10.96 6.24
CA ARG A 215 -15.13 -9.95 6.90
C ARG A 215 -15.98 -9.11 7.82
N VAL A 216 -15.50 -8.88 9.02
CA VAL A 216 -16.00 -7.83 9.88
C VAL A 216 -15.20 -6.56 9.59
N ILE A 217 -15.91 -5.47 9.37
CA ILE A 217 -15.37 -4.15 9.07
C ILE A 217 -15.92 -3.17 10.09
N VAL A 218 -15.04 -2.48 10.76
CA VAL A 218 -15.37 -1.42 11.72
C VAL A 218 -14.93 -0.08 11.14
N THR A 219 -15.83 0.86 11.08
CA THR A 219 -15.55 2.23 10.68
C THR A 219 -15.64 3.15 11.88
N ALA A 220 -14.63 4.00 12.08
CA ALA A 220 -14.57 4.98 13.15
C ALA A 220 -14.16 6.36 12.62
N LEU A 221 -14.63 7.41 13.27
CA LEU A 221 -14.27 8.79 12.98
C LEU A 221 -13.45 9.39 14.12
N PRO A 222 -12.51 10.33 13.82
CA PRO A 222 -11.73 10.97 14.85
C PRO A 222 -12.61 11.78 15.81
N GLU A 223 -12.25 11.76 17.08
CA GLU A 223 -12.80 12.67 18.09
C GLU A 223 -11.94 13.94 18.13
N TRP A 224 -12.59 15.10 18.01
CA TRP A 224 -11.93 16.43 17.99
C TRP A 224 -11.94 17.11 19.34
#